data_01c17987a9478f60cd4f2c31b4137662
#
_entry.id   01c17987a9478f60cd4f2c31b4137662
#
_cell.length_a   1.000
_cell.length_b   1.000
_cell.length_c   1.000
_cell.angle_alpha   90.00
_cell.angle_beta   90.00
_cell.angle_gamma   90.00
#
_symmetry.space_group_name_H-M   'P 1'
#
loop_
_entity.id
_entity.type
_entity.pdbx_description
1 polymer ?
#
loop_
_entity_poly.entity_id
_entity_poly.type
_entity_poly.pdbx_seq_one_letter_code
_entity_poly.pdbx_strand_id
1 'polypeptide(L)'
;MYDKVKLWTARTRETPDVSKFLDRAKDQIDHETGEVCTFGSLEGLKVSIYTGGISIIGSLAKYLYPNNIYPLDRHTTAQAIEKLSDSLHINLNDAKVTGLEFGTQFVMAHPVENYLSKLGDMPKLLRYHFDVGTLYYKPKGKQQLKVFAFYDKKADAVAKNMALPVGFDEANLLKYEMR
;
A
#
# COMPACT_ATOMS: atom_id res chain seq x y z
N MET A 1 -4.01 11.42 -1.33
CA MET A 1 -4.44 10.03 -1.63
C MET A 1 -3.67 9.05 -0.77
N TYR A 2 -4.37 8.16 -0.07
CA TYR A 2 -3.73 7.06 0.66
C TYR A 2 -3.43 5.94 -0.33
N ASP A 3 -2.17 5.49 -0.38
CA ASP A 3 -1.78 4.42 -1.31
C ASP A 3 -1.70 3.07 -0.61
N LYS A 4 -1.06 3.03 0.55
CA LYS A 4 -0.97 1.82 1.35
C LYS A 4 -1.14 2.14 2.82
N VAL A 5 -1.87 1.28 3.51
CA VAL A 5 -2.10 1.38 4.95
C VAL A 5 -1.61 0.12 5.64
N LYS A 6 -1.22 0.28 6.91
CA LYS A 6 -1.03 -0.81 7.85
C LYS A 6 -1.97 -0.56 9.02
N LEU A 7 -2.96 -1.44 9.15
CA LEU A 7 -3.93 -1.42 10.23
C LEU A 7 -3.56 -2.48 11.27
N TRP A 8 -3.90 -2.20 12.50
CA TRP A 8 -3.81 -3.13 13.62
C TRP A 8 -5.08 -3.07 14.45
N THR A 9 -5.71 -4.23 14.70
CA THR A 9 -6.82 -4.35 15.63
C THR A 9 -6.53 -5.44 16.66
N ALA A 10 -6.91 -5.22 17.91
CA ALA A 10 -6.74 -6.20 18.95
C ALA A 10 -7.68 -7.39 18.72
N ARG A 11 -7.22 -8.58 19.07
CA ARG A 11 -8.03 -9.81 19.07
C ARG A 11 -8.59 -10.05 20.47
N THR A 12 -9.87 -10.32 20.55
CA THR A 12 -10.58 -10.72 21.79
C THR A 12 -11.07 -12.15 21.65
N ARG A 13 -11.64 -12.70 22.71
CA ARG A 13 -12.26 -14.03 22.69
C ARG A 13 -13.49 -14.08 21.77
N GLU A 14 -14.12 -12.94 21.53
CA GLU A 14 -15.30 -12.80 20.67
C GLU A 14 -14.93 -12.57 19.19
N THR A 15 -13.64 -12.32 18.91
CA THR A 15 -13.17 -12.15 17.53
C THR A 15 -13.33 -13.47 16.77
N PRO A 16 -14.04 -13.49 15.63
CA PRO A 16 -14.23 -14.70 14.85
C PRO A 16 -12.89 -15.24 14.33
N ASP A 17 -12.90 -16.47 13.91
CA ASP A 17 -11.74 -17.08 13.25
C ASP A 17 -11.57 -16.50 11.84
N VAL A 18 -10.80 -15.40 11.78
CA VAL A 18 -10.55 -14.64 10.56
C VAL A 18 -9.79 -15.46 9.51
N SER A 19 -9.07 -16.52 9.89
CA SER A 19 -8.32 -17.36 8.96
C SER A 19 -9.19 -18.01 7.89
N LYS A 20 -10.47 -18.25 8.19
CA LYS A 20 -11.46 -18.84 7.29
C LYS A 20 -11.83 -17.95 6.09
N PHE A 21 -11.58 -16.66 6.20
CA PHE A 21 -11.90 -15.67 5.16
C PHE A 21 -10.67 -15.30 4.31
N LEU A 22 -9.52 -15.93 4.57
CA LEU A 22 -8.28 -15.62 3.89
C LEU A 22 -7.95 -16.62 2.80
N ASP A 23 -7.48 -16.11 1.67
CA ASP A 23 -6.87 -16.91 0.64
C ASP A 23 -5.48 -17.39 1.10
N ARG A 24 -5.18 -18.68 0.82
CA ARG A 24 -3.87 -19.27 1.08
C ARG A 24 -3.40 -19.10 2.53
N ALA A 25 -4.31 -19.19 3.49
CA ALA A 25 -3.95 -19.12 4.90
C ALA A 25 -2.92 -20.20 5.26
N LYS A 26 -1.85 -19.80 5.97
CA LYS A 26 -0.77 -20.68 6.44
C LYS A 26 -0.37 -20.31 7.84
N ASP A 27 -0.22 -21.31 8.68
CA ASP A 27 0.31 -21.13 10.02
C ASP A 27 1.84 -21.22 10.01
N GLN A 28 2.44 -20.34 10.77
CA GLN A 28 3.86 -20.35 11.08
C GLN A 28 4.03 -20.36 12.60
N ILE A 29 4.84 -21.30 13.08
CA ILE A 29 5.13 -21.43 14.50
C ILE A 29 6.48 -20.76 14.74
N ASP A 30 6.53 -19.83 15.68
CA ASP A 30 7.78 -19.33 16.22
C ASP A 30 8.35 -20.41 17.17
N HIS A 31 9.49 -20.98 16.81
CA HIS A 31 10.08 -22.09 17.55
C HIS A 31 10.71 -21.67 18.89
N GLU A 32 10.96 -20.37 19.10
CA GLU A 32 11.49 -19.84 20.36
C GLU A 32 10.37 -19.57 21.37
N THR A 33 9.26 -19.00 20.91
CA THR A 33 8.14 -18.60 21.77
C THR A 33 6.98 -19.60 21.77
N GLY A 34 6.90 -20.50 20.77
CA GLY A 34 5.77 -21.37 20.55
C GLY A 34 4.53 -20.66 20.01
N GLU A 35 4.61 -19.36 19.72
CA GLU A 35 3.47 -18.62 19.17
C GLU A 35 3.14 -19.04 17.75
N VAL A 36 1.85 -19.20 17.49
CA VAL A 36 1.32 -19.50 16.16
C VAL A 36 0.83 -18.20 15.53
N CYS A 37 1.38 -17.88 14.36
CA CYS A 37 0.95 -16.77 13.53
C CYS A 37 0.35 -17.29 12.23
N THR A 38 -0.86 -16.86 11.87
CA THR A 38 -1.48 -17.22 10.59
C THR A 38 -1.31 -16.08 9.59
N PHE A 39 -0.81 -16.39 8.41
CA PHE A 39 -0.62 -15.45 7.32
C PHE A 39 -1.49 -15.84 6.14
N GLY A 40 -2.15 -14.86 5.53
CA GLY A 40 -2.95 -15.06 4.33
C GLY A 40 -3.17 -13.76 3.56
N SER A 41 -4.04 -13.81 2.57
CA SER A 41 -4.42 -12.63 1.79
C SER A 41 -5.94 -12.53 1.65
N LEU A 42 -6.41 -11.30 1.45
CA LEU A 42 -7.80 -11.01 1.11
C LEU A 42 -7.81 -9.95 0.00
N GLU A 43 -8.21 -10.34 -1.21
CA GLU A 43 -8.28 -9.43 -2.37
C GLU A 43 -7.02 -8.54 -2.53
N GLY A 44 -5.83 -9.12 -2.37
CA GLY A 44 -4.54 -8.42 -2.49
C GLY A 44 -4.05 -7.69 -1.24
N LEU A 45 -4.84 -7.63 -0.17
CA LEU A 45 -4.37 -7.24 1.15
C LEU A 45 -3.68 -8.41 1.84
N LYS A 46 -2.58 -8.13 2.53
CA LYS A 46 -1.90 -9.11 3.39
C LYS A 46 -2.49 -9.04 4.79
N VAL A 47 -2.93 -10.17 5.30
CA VAL A 47 -3.49 -10.30 6.64
C VAL A 47 -2.60 -11.23 7.46
N SER A 48 -2.25 -10.79 8.67
CA SER A 48 -1.46 -11.56 9.61
C SER A 48 -2.19 -11.60 10.95
N ILE A 49 -2.46 -12.80 11.44
CA ILE A 49 -3.19 -13.05 12.67
C ILE A 49 -2.19 -13.51 13.71
N TYR A 50 -2.08 -12.76 14.78
CA TYR A 50 -1.24 -13.03 15.95
C TYR A 50 -2.12 -13.35 17.16
N THR A 51 -1.51 -13.86 18.22
CA THR A 51 -2.20 -14.12 19.49
C THR A 51 -2.90 -12.86 20.02
N GLY A 52 -2.24 -11.70 19.95
CA GLY A 52 -2.73 -10.43 20.49
C GLY A 52 -3.53 -9.56 19.51
N GLY A 53 -3.57 -9.88 18.22
CA GLY A 53 -4.25 -9.02 17.27
C GLY A 53 -4.07 -9.39 15.80
N ILE A 54 -4.64 -8.57 14.94
CA ILE A 54 -4.66 -8.77 13.50
C ILE A 54 -4.01 -7.55 12.83
N SER A 55 -3.05 -7.82 11.97
CA SER A 55 -2.40 -6.80 11.13
C SER A 55 -2.88 -6.95 9.69
N ILE A 56 -3.31 -5.85 9.08
CA ILE A 56 -3.76 -5.80 7.67
C ILE A 56 -2.90 -4.79 6.94
N ILE A 57 -2.27 -5.20 5.84
CA ILE A 57 -1.35 -4.34 5.09
C ILE A 57 -1.70 -4.40 3.60
N GLY A 58 -1.91 -3.25 2.98
CA GLY A 58 -2.08 -3.16 1.53
C GLY A 58 -2.67 -1.86 1.05
N SER A 59 -3.01 -1.82 -0.22
CA SER A 59 -3.63 -0.66 -0.85
C SER A 59 -5.15 -0.76 -0.78
N LEU A 60 -5.77 0.12 0.01
CA LEU A 60 -7.23 0.21 0.07
C LEU A 60 -7.83 0.61 -1.28
N ALA A 61 -7.10 1.40 -2.09
CA ALA A 61 -7.55 1.76 -3.42
C ALA A 61 -7.66 0.54 -4.33
N LYS A 62 -6.67 -0.37 -4.31
CA LYS A 62 -6.72 -1.62 -5.08
C LYS A 62 -7.76 -2.61 -4.56
N TYR A 63 -8.06 -2.55 -3.27
CA TYR A 63 -9.08 -3.38 -2.64
C TYR A 63 -10.51 -2.93 -3.00
N LEU A 64 -10.71 -1.60 -3.15
CA LEU A 64 -12.00 -1.03 -3.52
C LEU A 64 -12.19 -0.98 -5.04
N TYR A 65 -11.11 -0.69 -5.79
CA TYR A 65 -11.09 -0.56 -7.24
C TYR A 65 -10.13 -1.58 -7.87
N PRO A 66 -10.27 -1.92 -9.15
CA PRO A 66 -9.35 -2.85 -9.83
C PRO A 66 -7.92 -2.29 -9.98
N ASN A 67 -7.70 -1.02 -9.64
CA ASN A 67 -6.40 -0.34 -9.75
C ASN A 67 -6.24 0.73 -8.66
N ASN A 68 -5.05 1.34 -8.55
CA ASN A 68 -4.76 2.47 -7.66
C ASN A 68 -4.44 3.76 -8.41
N ILE A 69 -5.05 3.96 -9.57
CA ILE A 69 -4.98 5.21 -10.32
C ILE A 69 -6.00 6.18 -9.76
N TYR A 70 -7.20 5.70 -9.41
CA TYR A 70 -8.20 6.52 -8.74
C TYR A 70 -7.81 6.78 -7.28
N PRO A 71 -7.73 8.06 -6.87
CA PRO A 71 -7.48 8.39 -5.47
C PRO A 71 -8.69 8.03 -4.60
N LEU A 72 -8.42 7.53 -3.40
CA LEU A 72 -9.44 7.47 -2.37
C LEU A 72 -9.61 8.84 -1.72
N ASP A 73 -10.84 9.30 -1.62
CA ASP A 73 -11.27 10.40 -0.76
C ASP A 73 -11.70 9.86 0.61
N ARG A 74 -12.25 10.74 1.45
CA ARG A 74 -12.73 10.35 2.79
C ARG A 74 -13.89 9.35 2.72
N HIS A 75 -14.81 9.54 1.79
CA HIS A 75 -15.99 8.70 1.65
C HIS A 75 -15.61 7.30 1.14
N THR A 76 -14.86 7.23 0.06
CA THR A 76 -14.39 5.97 -0.52
C THR A 76 -13.40 5.23 0.39
N THR A 77 -12.64 5.95 1.22
CA THR A 77 -11.83 5.31 2.27
C THR A 77 -12.71 4.64 3.31
N ALA A 78 -13.79 5.30 3.76
CA ALA A 78 -14.74 4.72 4.70
C ALA A 78 -15.42 3.47 4.09
N GLN A 79 -15.85 3.54 2.84
CA GLN A 79 -16.42 2.39 2.12
C GLN A 79 -15.43 1.21 2.03
N ALA A 80 -14.15 1.48 1.79
CA ALA A 80 -13.13 0.42 1.75
C ALA A 80 -12.94 -0.25 3.13
N ILE A 81 -12.96 0.53 4.22
CA ILE A 81 -12.87 0.00 5.59
C ILE A 81 -14.12 -0.79 5.96
N GLU A 82 -15.32 -0.31 5.61
CA GLU A 82 -16.58 -1.02 5.83
C GLU A 82 -16.59 -2.36 5.08
N LYS A 83 -16.32 -2.36 3.77
CA LYS A 83 -16.18 -3.58 2.98
C LYS A 83 -15.19 -4.57 3.61
N LEU A 84 -14.06 -4.08 4.11
CA LEU A 84 -13.02 -4.89 4.74
C LEU A 84 -13.49 -5.46 6.09
N SER A 85 -14.20 -4.66 6.88
CA SER A 85 -14.82 -5.09 8.15
C SER A 85 -15.81 -6.22 7.92
N ASP A 86 -16.69 -6.05 6.93
CA ASP A 86 -17.69 -7.05 6.56
C ASP A 86 -17.05 -8.34 6.03
N SER A 87 -16.02 -8.21 5.16
CA SER A 87 -15.34 -9.38 4.58
C SER A 87 -14.59 -10.20 5.63
N LEU A 88 -14.09 -9.59 6.69
CA LEU A 88 -13.39 -10.27 7.78
C LEU A 88 -14.29 -10.55 9.01
N HIS A 89 -15.53 -10.08 8.99
CA HIS A 89 -16.48 -10.14 10.10
C HIS A 89 -15.93 -9.56 11.41
N ILE A 90 -15.14 -8.48 11.33
CA ILE A 90 -14.57 -7.76 12.49
C ILE A 90 -14.81 -6.25 12.34
N ASN A 91 -14.95 -5.55 13.46
CA ASN A 91 -15.03 -4.09 13.43
C ASN A 91 -13.63 -3.48 13.29
N LEU A 92 -13.41 -2.74 12.21
CA LEU A 92 -12.16 -2.03 11.93
C LEU A 92 -12.25 -0.52 12.15
N ASN A 93 -13.39 0.03 12.62
CA ASN A 93 -13.54 1.47 12.84
C ASN A 93 -12.57 2.00 13.92
N ASP A 94 -12.23 1.16 14.90
CA ASP A 94 -11.30 1.48 15.97
C ASP A 94 -9.89 0.94 15.72
N ALA A 95 -9.62 0.43 14.53
CA ALA A 95 -8.31 -0.11 14.18
C ALA A 95 -7.25 1.01 14.18
N LYS A 96 -6.09 0.73 14.78
CA LYS A 96 -4.96 1.66 14.80
C LYS A 96 -4.26 1.67 13.43
N VAL A 97 -4.03 2.85 12.87
CA VAL A 97 -3.16 3.02 11.71
C VAL A 97 -1.71 3.01 12.22
N THR A 98 -0.96 1.95 11.92
CA THR A 98 0.43 1.76 12.35
C THR A 98 1.44 2.07 11.26
N GLY A 99 0.98 2.25 10.03
CA GLY A 99 1.79 2.68 8.89
C GLY A 99 0.89 3.25 7.80
N LEU A 100 1.40 4.25 7.11
CA LEU A 100 0.69 4.94 6.05
C LEU A 100 1.66 5.33 4.94
N GLU A 101 1.33 4.94 3.71
CA GLU A 101 1.96 5.47 2.51
C GLU A 101 0.93 6.40 1.84
N PHE A 102 1.34 7.62 1.54
CA PHE A 102 0.48 8.55 0.82
C PHE A 102 1.22 9.22 -0.32
N GLY A 103 0.46 9.65 -1.30
CA GLY A 103 1.01 10.29 -2.46
C GLY A 103 -0.06 10.91 -3.32
N THR A 104 0.36 11.41 -4.47
CA THR A 104 -0.54 11.95 -5.47
C THR A 104 -0.05 11.63 -6.87
N GLN A 105 -0.91 11.82 -7.84
CA GLN A 105 -0.60 11.65 -9.25
C GLN A 105 -0.85 12.96 -9.98
N PHE A 106 0.04 13.26 -10.91
CA PHE A 106 -0.04 14.45 -11.75
C PHE A 106 -0.11 14.01 -13.21
N VAL A 107 -1.05 14.58 -13.95
CA VAL A 107 -1.05 14.49 -15.41
C VAL A 107 -0.06 15.54 -15.91
N MET A 108 0.98 15.10 -16.61
CA MET A 108 2.08 15.93 -17.06
C MET A 108 1.96 16.23 -18.56
N ALA A 109 2.37 17.43 -18.97
CA ALA A 109 2.35 17.83 -20.39
C ALA A 109 3.40 17.09 -21.24
N HIS A 110 4.49 16.63 -20.62
CA HIS A 110 5.60 15.96 -21.28
C HIS A 110 5.87 14.59 -20.65
N PRO A 111 6.66 13.71 -21.29
CA PRO A 111 7.09 12.43 -20.69
C PRO A 111 7.67 12.62 -19.29
N VAL A 112 7.32 11.70 -18.39
CA VAL A 112 7.68 11.77 -16.97
C VAL A 112 9.18 11.87 -16.76
N GLU A 113 9.96 11.19 -17.59
CA GLU A 113 11.44 11.21 -17.56
C GLU A 113 12.02 12.63 -17.65
N ASN A 114 11.39 13.50 -18.45
CA ASN A 114 11.81 14.90 -18.59
C ASN A 114 11.73 15.68 -17.27
N TYR A 115 10.83 15.27 -16.39
CA TYR A 115 10.68 15.87 -15.06
C TYR A 115 11.62 15.21 -14.05
N LEU A 116 11.71 13.87 -14.06
CA LEU A 116 12.59 13.13 -13.13
C LEU A 116 14.07 13.52 -13.32
N SER A 117 14.51 13.74 -14.56
CA SER A 117 15.87 14.18 -14.86
C SER A 117 16.21 15.57 -14.30
N LYS A 118 15.20 16.43 -14.14
CA LYS A 118 15.36 17.80 -13.63
C LYS A 118 15.22 17.91 -12.11
N LEU A 119 14.76 16.86 -11.44
CA LEU A 119 14.70 16.83 -9.97
C LEU A 119 16.13 16.72 -9.43
N GLY A 120 16.61 17.77 -8.79
CA GLY A 120 17.95 17.87 -8.18
C GLY A 120 18.06 17.13 -6.85
N ASP A 121 19.10 17.45 -6.10
CA ASP A 121 19.34 16.88 -4.79
C ASP A 121 18.40 17.45 -3.73
N MET A 122 18.00 16.61 -2.79
CA MET A 122 17.19 16.99 -1.64
C MET A 122 18.05 17.01 -0.37
N PRO A 123 18.00 18.10 0.44
CA PRO A 123 18.81 18.19 1.65
C PRO A 123 18.63 17.00 2.59
N LYS A 124 19.73 16.47 3.12
CA LYS A 124 19.78 15.34 4.07
C LYS A 124 19.31 13.99 3.53
N LEU A 125 19.01 13.88 2.24
CA LEU A 125 18.59 12.65 1.59
C LEU A 125 19.59 12.25 0.51
N LEU A 126 19.69 10.94 0.26
CA LEU A 126 20.42 10.39 -0.88
C LEU A 126 19.46 10.20 -2.03
N ARG A 127 19.90 10.64 -3.20
CA ARG A 127 19.18 10.47 -4.46
C ARG A 127 19.59 9.16 -5.12
N TYR A 128 18.60 8.33 -5.46
CA TYR A 128 18.79 7.09 -6.21
C TYR A 128 17.92 7.13 -7.45
N HIS A 129 18.51 7.06 -8.62
CA HIS A 129 17.80 6.96 -9.89
C HIS A 129 17.95 5.55 -10.42
N PHE A 130 16.87 4.92 -10.83
CA PHE A 130 16.83 3.58 -11.41
C PHE A 130 16.44 3.66 -12.89
N ASP A 131 17.00 2.77 -13.71
CA ASP A 131 16.85 2.73 -15.17
C ASP A 131 15.40 2.59 -15.67
N VAL A 132 14.49 2.15 -14.81
CA VAL A 132 13.05 2.02 -15.11
C VAL A 132 12.24 3.28 -14.78
N GLY A 133 12.84 4.48 -14.83
CA GLY A 133 12.10 5.73 -14.62
C GLY A 133 11.59 5.92 -13.20
N THR A 134 12.35 5.47 -12.19
CA THR A 134 12.01 5.68 -10.77
C THR A 134 13.13 6.41 -10.05
N LEU A 135 12.78 7.50 -9.37
CA LEU A 135 13.67 8.30 -8.54
C LEU A 135 13.27 8.18 -7.08
N TYR A 136 14.22 7.80 -6.22
CA TYR A 136 14.03 7.75 -4.77
C TYR A 136 14.91 8.78 -4.07
N TYR A 137 14.36 9.36 -3.00
CA TYR A 137 15.12 10.08 -1.99
C TYR A 137 14.98 9.36 -0.66
N LYS A 138 16.11 8.94 -0.08
CA LYS A 138 16.15 8.13 1.13
C LYS A 138 17.13 8.75 2.14
N PRO A 139 16.84 8.70 3.46
CA PRO A 139 17.79 9.12 4.48
C PRO A 139 19.10 8.33 4.40
N LYS A 140 20.18 8.94 4.83
CA LYS A 140 21.47 8.24 5.09
C LYS A 140 21.29 7.34 6.31
N GLY A 141 21.64 6.06 6.19
CA GLY A 141 21.63 5.11 7.31
C GLY A 141 20.54 4.05 7.20
N LYS A 142 20.50 3.18 8.23
CA LYS A 142 19.60 2.00 8.25
C LYS A 142 18.14 2.33 8.55
N GLN A 143 17.87 3.42 9.27
CA GLN A 143 16.50 3.83 9.60
C GLN A 143 15.91 4.65 8.46
N GLN A 144 15.12 4.00 7.62
CA GLN A 144 14.39 4.65 6.53
C GLN A 144 13.01 5.09 7.01
N LEU A 145 12.96 6.10 7.87
CA LEU A 145 11.71 6.63 8.41
C LEU A 145 10.86 7.39 7.37
N LYS A 146 11.51 7.94 6.34
CA LYS A 146 10.82 8.65 5.25
C LYS A 146 11.52 8.36 3.94
N VAL A 147 10.79 7.82 2.99
CA VAL A 147 11.27 7.58 1.62
C VAL A 147 10.33 8.31 0.69
N PHE A 148 10.87 9.12 -0.19
CA PHE A 148 10.10 9.75 -1.27
C PHE A 148 10.39 9.00 -2.56
N ALA A 149 9.33 8.64 -3.28
CA ALA A 149 9.42 7.99 -4.58
C ALA A 149 8.71 8.83 -5.64
N PHE A 150 9.35 9.02 -6.78
CA PHE A 150 8.80 9.64 -7.97
C PHE A 150 8.96 8.68 -9.13
N TYR A 151 7.91 8.40 -9.87
CA TYR A 151 7.99 7.46 -10.97
C TYR A 151 6.87 7.63 -12.01
N ASP A 152 7.10 7.06 -13.19
CA ASP A 152 6.09 6.95 -14.22
C ASP A 152 5.07 5.87 -13.83
N LYS A 153 3.84 6.32 -13.52
CA LYS A 153 2.77 5.43 -13.09
C LYS A 153 2.26 4.53 -14.21
N LYS A 154 2.33 5.00 -15.45
CA LYS A 154 1.97 4.22 -16.63
C LYS A 154 2.98 3.10 -16.87
N ALA A 155 4.28 3.41 -16.84
CA ALA A 155 5.34 2.41 -16.97
C ALA A 155 5.27 1.36 -15.85
N ASP A 156 5.01 1.78 -14.61
CA ASP A 156 4.79 0.89 -13.45
C ASP A 156 3.58 -0.03 -13.64
N ALA A 157 2.47 0.49 -14.17
CA ALA A 157 1.27 -0.29 -14.44
C ALA A 157 1.50 -1.34 -15.54
N VAL A 158 2.15 -0.96 -16.63
CA VAL A 158 2.52 -1.87 -17.73
C VAL A 158 3.44 -2.98 -17.22
N ALA A 159 4.49 -2.63 -16.46
CA ALA A 159 5.43 -3.61 -15.90
C ALA A 159 4.76 -4.61 -14.93
N LYS A 160 3.63 -4.23 -14.34
CA LYS A 160 2.84 -5.07 -13.42
C LYS A 160 1.63 -5.72 -14.07
N ASN A 161 1.47 -5.63 -15.39
CA ASN A 161 0.31 -6.11 -16.15
C ASN A 161 -1.03 -5.60 -15.56
N MET A 162 -1.05 -4.34 -15.10
CA MET A 162 -2.26 -3.70 -14.60
C MET A 162 -2.95 -2.94 -15.72
N ALA A 163 -4.27 -3.14 -15.88
CA ALA A 163 -5.06 -2.35 -16.81
C ALA A 163 -5.09 -0.87 -16.38
N LEU A 164 -4.86 0.00 -17.34
CA LEU A 164 -5.07 1.44 -17.18
C LEU A 164 -6.56 1.75 -17.40
N PRO A 165 -7.14 2.69 -16.65
CA PRO A 165 -8.48 3.17 -16.95
C PRO A 165 -8.55 3.85 -18.31
N VAL A 166 -9.72 3.82 -18.93
CA VAL A 166 -9.99 4.50 -20.20
C VAL A 166 -9.63 5.98 -20.09
N GLY A 167 -8.88 6.49 -21.09
CA GLY A 167 -8.42 7.88 -21.14
C GLY A 167 -7.06 8.14 -20.47
N PHE A 168 -6.45 7.13 -19.83
CA PHE A 168 -5.09 7.26 -19.26
C PHE A 168 -4.00 6.63 -20.15
N ASP A 169 -4.38 5.97 -21.24
CA ASP A 169 -3.44 5.28 -22.14
C ASP A 169 -2.41 6.23 -22.77
N GLU A 170 -2.80 7.48 -23.05
CA GLU A 170 -1.91 8.49 -23.61
C GLU A 170 -1.37 9.48 -22.58
N ALA A 171 -1.83 9.41 -21.32
CA ALA A 171 -1.43 10.35 -20.30
C ALA A 171 -0.01 10.08 -19.77
N ASN A 172 0.74 11.17 -19.57
CA ASN A 172 2.01 11.11 -18.84
C ASN A 172 1.69 11.24 -17.33
N LEU A 173 1.76 10.15 -16.58
CA LEU A 173 1.36 10.10 -15.18
C LEU A 173 2.57 10.06 -14.25
N LEU A 174 2.93 11.20 -13.68
CA LEU A 174 3.94 11.27 -12.62
C LEU A 174 3.29 10.92 -11.27
N LYS A 175 3.75 9.84 -10.64
CA LYS A 175 3.38 9.45 -9.28
C LYS A 175 4.44 9.95 -8.30
N TYR A 176 3.97 10.56 -7.23
CA TYR A 176 4.74 10.86 -6.03
C TYR A 176 4.20 10.03 -4.85
N GLU A 177 5.08 9.43 -4.09
CA GLU A 177 4.76 8.70 -2.86
C GLU A 177 5.70 9.08 -1.74
N MET A 178 5.15 9.16 -0.53
CA MET A 178 5.89 9.22 0.72
C MET A 178 5.55 7.98 1.55
N ARG A 179 6.59 7.28 1.98
CA ARG A 179 6.52 6.05 2.77
C ARG A 179 7.16 6.25 4.13
#